data_ffa1e07bcb4a75a35f06956185a98e7c
#
_entry.id   ffa1e07bcb4a75a35f06956185a98e7c
#
_cell.length_a   1.000
_cell.length_b   1.000
_cell.length_c   1.000
_cell.angle_alpha   90.00
_cell.angle_beta   90.00
_cell.angle_gamma   90.00
#
_symmetry.space_group_name_H-M   'P 1'
#
loop_
_entity.id
_entity.type
_entity.pdbx_description
1 polymer ?
#
loop_
_entity_poly.entity_id
_entity_poly.type
_entity_poly.pdbx_seq_one_letter_code
_entity_poly.pdbx_strand_id
1 'polypeptide(L)'
;MRTTPSVSLKSVALPTEHGGWGFTLEPLLLALLLSPGPHTLGLFLLGLFGFLARHPLKLAYQDLRRGKRYPRTELALRVGGIYLGFALLGLLLTALTAKGPFLYPLALAFPLGAYMAYMDAQNRSRDLFPEIAAALFMAAFAPAGVLAGGSWANA
;
A
#
# COMPACT_ATOMS: atom_id res chain seq x y z
N MET A 1 32.94 -1.04 25.74
CA MET A 1 31.87 -1.78 25.04
C MET A 1 31.02 -0.77 24.25
N ARG A 2 31.08 -0.78 22.91
CA ARG A 2 30.20 0.04 22.08
C ARG A 2 28.86 -0.67 22.01
N THR A 3 27.86 -0.17 22.70
CA THR A 3 26.47 -0.64 22.54
C THR A 3 26.05 -0.33 21.10
N THR A 4 25.88 -1.36 20.29
CA THR A 4 25.26 -1.22 18.98
C THR A 4 23.85 -0.63 19.18
N PRO A 5 23.53 0.51 18.56
CA PRO A 5 22.21 1.11 18.71
C PRO A 5 21.16 0.10 18.23
N SER A 6 20.25 -0.32 19.12
CA SER A 6 19.16 -1.22 18.80
C SER A 6 18.24 -0.52 17.80
N VAL A 7 18.08 -1.10 16.61
CA VAL A 7 17.16 -0.56 15.60
C VAL A 7 15.73 -0.74 16.12
N SER A 8 15.00 0.36 16.30
CA SER A 8 13.62 0.33 16.75
C SER A 8 12.71 -0.27 15.66
N LEU A 9 11.97 -1.33 16.00
CA LEU A 9 10.96 -1.91 15.11
C LEU A 9 9.96 -0.86 14.62
N LYS A 10 9.53 0.05 15.52
CA LYS A 10 8.57 1.10 15.20
C LYS A 10 9.06 2.04 14.09
N SER A 11 10.35 2.40 14.10
CA SER A 11 10.93 3.30 13.08
C SER A 11 11.06 2.66 11.70
N VAL A 12 11.02 1.34 11.61
CA VAL A 12 11.08 0.58 10.36
C VAL A 12 9.69 0.19 9.88
N ALA A 13 8.79 -0.18 10.79
CA ALA A 13 7.49 -0.73 10.47
C ALA A 13 6.44 0.34 10.11
N LEU A 14 6.50 1.51 10.72
CA LEU A 14 5.46 2.53 10.54
C LEU A 14 5.99 3.73 9.75
N PRO A 15 5.26 4.16 8.71
CA PRO A 15 5.55 5.41 8.03
C PRO A 15 5.30 6.59 8.98
N THR A 16 6.21 7.55 8.98
CA THR A 16 6.16 8.75 9.85
C THR A 16 5.29 9.87 9.26
N GLU A 17 4.70 9.63 8.10
CA GLU A 17 3.94 10.63 7.35
C GLU A 17 2.47 10.65 7.81
N HIS A 18 2.06 11.72 8.51
CA HIS A 18 0.70 11.83 9.05
C HIS A 18 -0.37 11.99 7.95
N GLY A 19 -0.08 12.68 6.84
CA GLY A 19 -1.03 12.89 5.74
C GLY A 19 -1.34 11.63 4.92
N GLY A 20 -0.39 10.73 4.77
CA GLY A 20 -0.56 9.49 4.00
C GLY A 20 -1.65 8.56 4.56
N TRP A 21 -1.94 8.62 5.85
CA TRP A 21 -2.97 7.80 6.48
C TRP A 21 -4.38 8.18 6.04
N GLY A 22 -4.70 9.49 5.93
CA GLY A 22 -5.98 9.96 5.42
C GLY A 22 -6.24 9.48 4.00
N PHE A 23 -5.31 9.77 3.09
CA PHE A 23 -5.41 9.35 1.68
C PHE A 23 -5.53 7.83 1.49
N THR A 24 -5.02 7.04 2.45
CA THR A 24 -5.11 5.57 2.40
C THR A 24 -6.41 5.07 3.00
N LEU A 25 -6.75 5.50 4.22
CA LEU A 25 -7.88 4.94 4.95
C LEU A 25 -9.23 5.39 4.40
N GLU A 26 -9.38 6.64 3.97
CA GLU A 26 -10.65 7.17 3.48
C GLU A 26 -11.23 6.36 2.32
N PRO A 27 -10.53 6.13 1.19
CA PRO A 27 -11.08 5.36 0.09
C PRO A 27 -11.27 3.87 0.42
N LEU A 28 -10.44 3.30 1.31
CA LEU A 28 -10.59 1.92 1.76
C LEU A 28 -11.83 1.73 2.63
N LEU A 29 -12.08 2.67 3.56
CA LEU A 29 -13.29 2.68 4.37
C LEU A 29 -14.53 2.94 3.52
N LEU A 30 -14.42 3.86 2.56
CA LEU A 30 -15.51 4.13 1.62
C LEU A 30 -15.87 2.87 0.82
N ALA A 31 -14.90 2.09 0.34
CA ALA A 31 -15.16 0.82 -0.33
C ALA A 31 -15.93 -0.15 0.58
N LEU A 32 -15.53 -0.29 1.86
CA LEU A 32 -16.22 -1.13 2.84
C LEU A 32 -17.66 -0.67 3.11
N LEU A 33 -17.89 0.64 3.15
CA LEU A 33 -19.23 1.20 3.39
C LEU A 33 -20.16 1.04 2.19
N LEU A 34 -19.64 1.23 0.97
CA LEU A 34 -20.43 1.16 -0.26
C LEU A 34 -20.73 -0.29 -0.69
N SER A 35 -19.86 -1.21 -0.41
CA SER A 35 -19.99 -2.61 -0.83
C SER A 35 -19.42 -3.55 0.25
N PRO A 36 -20.11 -3.69 1.40
CA PRO A 36 -19.61 -4.52 2.50
C PRO A 36 -19.56 -5.99 2.11
N GLY A 37 -18.41 -6.63 2.37
CA GLY A 37 -18.24 -8.04 2.06
C GLY A 37 -16.78 -8.50 2.13
N PRO A 38 -16.52 -9.80 1.98
CA PRO A 38 -15.16 -10.33 2.03
C PRO A 38 -14.27 -9.78 0.89
N HIS A 39 -14.84 -9.45 -0.26
CA HIS A 39 -14.14 -8.84 -1.40
C HIS A 39 -13.56 -7.45 -1.04
N THR A 40 -14.33 -6.61 -0.36
CA THR A 40 -13.85 -5.29 0.08
C THR A 40 -12.95 -5.36 1.31
N LEU A 41 -13.15 -6.34 2.19
CA LEU A 41 -12.19 -6.63 3.25
C LEU A 41 -10.82 -7.03 2.65
N GLY A 42 -10.81 -7.83 1.60
CA GLY A 42 -9.60 -8.17 0.87
C GLY A 42 -8.92 -6.93 0.24
N LEU A 43 -9.69 -6.04 -0.38
CA LEU A 43 -9.19 -4.77 -0.91
C LEU A 43 -8.65 -3.86 0.19
N PHE A 44 -9.29 -3.83 1.35
CA PHE A 44 -8.81 -3.10 2.53
C PHE A 44 -7.44 -3.61 2.98
N LEU A 45 -7.27 -4.93 3.09
CA LEU A 45 -5.98 -5.54 3.44
C LEU A 45 -4.92 -5.24 2.37
N LEU A 46 -5.27 -5.38 1.09
CA LEU A 46 -4.37 -5.07 -0.03
C LEU A 46 -3.87 -3.62 0.03
N GLY A 47 -4.78 -2.66 0.15
CA GLY A 47 -4.45 -1.23 0.18
C GLY A 47 -3.67 -0.84 1.44
N LEU A 48 -4.13 -1.27 2.61
CA LEU A 48 -3.50 -0.95 3.88
C LEU A 48 -2.07 -1.53 3.97
N PHE A 49 -1.92 -2.82 3.71
CA PHE A 49 -0.61 -3.47 3.82
C PHE A 49 0.32 -3.11 2.65
N GLY A 50 -0.22 -2.81 1.47
CA GLY A 50 0.54 -2.21 0.38
C GLY A 50 1.12 -0.84 0.76
N PHE A 51 0.32 0.01 1.41
CA PHE A 51 0.76 1.30 1.94
C PHE A 51 1.83 1.13 3.03
N LEU A 52 1.61 0.22 3.98
CA LEU A 52 2.58 -0.05 5.06
C LEU A 52 3.90 -0.63 4.54
N ALA A 53 3.86 -1.49 3.52
CA ALA A 53 5.05 -2.08 2.92
C ALA A 53 5.97 -1.05 2.26
N ARG A 54 5.42 0.07 1.80
CA ARG A 54 6.16 1.13 1.11
C ARG A 54 7.36 1.63 1.92
N HIS A 55 7.16 1.91 3.21
CA HIS A 55 8.19 2.48 4.08
C HIS A 55 9.39 1.54 4.29
N PRO A 56 9.22 0.30 4.78
CA PRO A 56 10.36 -0.61 4.95
C PRO A 56 11.02 -0.98 3.62
N LEU A 57 10.26 -1.16 2.54
CA LEU A 57 10.84 -1.46 1.22
C LEU A 57 11.69 -0.31 0.69
N LYS A 58 11.26 0.95 0.90
CA LYS A 58 12.05 2.14 0.56
C LYS A 58 13.38 2.16 1.32
N LEU A 59 13.36 1.90 2.63
CA LEU A 59 14.58 1.86 3.45
C LEU A 59 15.56 0.78 2.95
N ALA A 60 15.04 -0.44 2.70
CA ALA A 60 15.83 -1.53 2.18
C ALA A 60 16.43 -1.20 0.79
N TYR A 61 15.62 -0.65 -0.11
CA TYR A 61 16.06 -0.25 -1.44
C TYR A 61 17.18 0.78 -1.40
N GLN A 62 17.06 1.81 -0.56
CA GLN A 62 18.06 2.87 -0.43
C GLN A 62 19.39 2.36 0.14
N ASP A 63 19.34 1.45 1.11
CA ASP A 63 20.54 0.85 1.68
C ASP A 63 21.23 -0.08 0.66
N LEU A 64 20.48 -0.93 -0.02
CA LEU A 64 21.00 -1.87 -1.03
C LEU A 64 21.59 -1.12 -2.24
N ARG A 65 20.94 -0.05 -2.70
CA ARG A 65 21.46 0.79 -3.79
C ARG A 65 22.82 1.42 -3.45
N ARG A 66 23.07 1.70 -2.16
CA ARG A 66 24.36 2.21 -1.67
C ARG A 66 25.40 1.12 -1.46
N GLY A 67 25.09 -0.13 -1.81
CA GLY A 67 25.96 -1.29 -1.59
C GLY A 67 26.20 -1.64 -0.12
N LYS A 68 25.35 -1.17 0.79
CA LYS A 68 25.49 -1.35 2.24
C LYS A 68 24.32 -2.15 2.80
N ARG A 69 24.63 -3.14 3.62
CA ARG A 69 23.65 -3.90 4.41
C ARG A 69 23.81 -3.56 5.88
N TYR A 70 22.82 -2.93 6.44
CA TYR A 70 22.75 -2.61 7.88
C TYR A 70 21.79 -3.57 8.59
N PRO A 71 21.86 -3.72 9.93
CA PRO A 71 20.85 -4.48 10.68
C PRO A 71 19.42 -4.00 10.41
N ARG A 72 19.23 -2.70 10.16
CA ARG A 72 17.92 -2.14 9.78
C ARG A 72 17.44 -2.61 8.40
N THR A 73 18.35 -2.89 7.47
CA THR A 73 18.01 -3.39 6.12
C THR A 73 17.39 -4.77 6.20
N GLU A 74 17.96 -5.66 7.01
CA GLU A 74 17.41 -7.00 7.26
C GLU A 74 16.03 -6.94 7.89
N LEU A 75 15.87 -6.09 8.92
CA LEU A 75 14.59 -5.87 9.57
C LEU A 75 13.56 -5.30 8.59
N ALA A 76 13.96 -4.33 7.76
CA ALA A 76 13.10 -3.70 6.76
C ALA A 76 12.64 -4.71 5.69
N LEU A 77 13.50 -5.59 5.23
CA LEU A 77 13.13 -6.66 4.29
C LEU A 77 12.15 -7.65 4.91
N ARG A 78 12.35 -8.05 6.17
CA ARG A 78 11.43 -8.94 6.88
C ARG A 78 10.06 -8.31 7.07
N VAL A 79 10.01 -7.08 7.60
CA VAL A 79 8.74 -6.35 7.82
C VAL A 79 8.03 -6.08 6.49
N GLY A 80 8.76 -5.61 5.47
CA GLY A 80 8.22 -5.40 4.13
C GLY A 80 7.67 -6.68 3.51
N GLY A 81 8.36 -7.82 3.68
CA GLY A 81 7.91 -9.13 3.22
C GLY A 81 6.63 -9.58 3.92
N ILE A 82 6.51 -9.38 5.24
CA ILE A 82 5.29 -9.69 6.00
C ILE A 82 4.12 -8.84 5.49
N TYR A 83 4.32 -7.54 5.31
CA TYR A 83 3.27 -6.66 4.79
C TYR A 83 2.85 -7.03 3.36
N LEU A 84 3.80 -7.36 2.48
CA LEU A 84 3.47 -7.85 1.14
C LEU A 84 2.70 -9.18 1.21
N GLY A 85 3.03 -10.07 2.14
CA GLY A 85 2.28 -11.31 2.37
C GLY A 85 0.81 -11.04 2.71
N PHE A 86 0.54 -10.10 3.64
CA PHE A 86 -0.83 -9.70 3.97
C PHE A 86 -1.54 -8.99 2.81
N ALA A 87 -0.83 -8.16 2.03
CA ALA A 87 -1.38 -7.53 0.84
C ALA A 87 -1.78 -8.58 -0.22
N LEU A 88 -0.95 -9.59 -0.45
CA LEU A 88 -1.24 -10.70 -1.37
C LEU A 88 -2.40 -11.57 -0.88
N LEU A 89 -2.51 -11.83 0.43
CA LEU A 89 -3.67 -12.51 1.01
C LEU A 89 -4.94 -11.70 0.79
N GLY A 90 -4.87 -10.37 0.94
CA GLY A 90 -5.98 -9.47 0.63
C GLY A 90 -6.39 -9.55 -0.85
N LEU A 91 -5.42 -9.51 -1.76
CA LEU A 91 -5.68 -9.65 -3.19
C LEU A 91 -6.33 -11.01 -3.51
N LEU A 92 -5.82 -12.09 -2.94
CA LEU A 92 -6.37 -13.44 -3.12
C LEU A 92 -7.81 -13.51 -2.60
N LEU A 93 -8.07 -13.00 -1.40
CA LEU A 93 -9.42 -12.96 -0.83
C LEU A 93 -10.38 -12.20 -1.74
N THR A 94 -9.97 -11.04 -2.26
CA THR A 94 -10.78 -10.28 -3.22
C THR A 94 -11.02 -11.09 -4.48
N ALA A 95 -9.98 -11.67 -5.08
CA ALA A 95 -10.10 -12.42 -6.32
C ALA A 95 -11.03 -13.65 -6.21
N LEU A 96 -11.05 -14.30 -5.04
CA LEU A 96 -11.91 -15.47 -4.77
C LEU A 96 -13.36 -15.09 -4.46
N THR A 97 -13.63 -13.86 -4.01
CA THR A 97 -14.95 -13.44 -3.53
C THR A 97 -15.60 -12.35 -4.37
N ALA A 98 -14.85 -11.71 -5.26
CA ALA A 98 -15.37 -10.67 -6.15
C ALA A 98 -16.33 -11.28 -7.21
N LYS A 99 -17.42 -10.53 -7.44
CA LYS A 99 -18.46 -10.87 -8.43
C LYS A 99 -18.31 -10.06 -9.72
N GLY A 100 -17.38 -9.11 -9.76
CA GLY A 100 -17.19 -8.22 -10.90
C GLY A 100 -15.73 -7.79 -11.09
N PRO A 101 -15.44 -6.99 -12.12
CA PRO A 101 -14.09 -6.72 -12.61
C PRO A 101 -13.35 -5.65 -11.79
N PHE A 102 -13.09 -5.91 -10.54
CA PHE A 102 -12.46 -4.99 -9.59
C PHE A 102 -11.03 -4.53 -10.00
N LEU A 103 -10.37 -5.29 -10.86
CA LEU A 103 -9.00 -4.97 -11.30
C LEU A 103 -8.94 -3.76 -12.24
N TYR A 104 -10.01 -3.40 -12.96
CA TYR A 104 -9.98 -2.30 -13.93
C TYR A 104 -9.60 -0.94 -13.30
N PRO A 105 -10.23 -0.47 -12.21
CA PRO A 105 -9.83 0.79 -11.61
C PRO A 105 -8.39 0.77 -11.09
N LEU A 106 -7.97 -0.36 -10.51
CA LEU A 106 -6.62 -0.53 -9.99
C LEU A 106 -5.58 -0.56 -11.12
N ALA A 107 -5.86 -1.26 -12.22
CA ALA A 107 -4.98 -1.30 -13.38
C ALA A 107 -4.85 0.07 -14.05
N LEU A 108 -5.96 0.81 -14.16
CA LEU A 108 -5.95 2.17 -14.71
C LEU A 108 -5.13 3.14 -13.84
N ALA A 109 -5.22 3.00 -12.52
CA ALA A 109 -4.49 3.83 -11.56
C ALA A 109 -3.05 3.34 -11.32
N PHE A 110 -2.68 2.13 -11.73
CA PHE A 110 -1.37 1.53 -11.47
C PHE A 110 -0.19 2.40 -11.91
N PRO A 111 -0.19 3.07 -13.09
CA PRO A 111 0.90 3.96 -13.48
C PRO A 111 1.14 5.10 -12.49
N LEU A 112 0.07 5.63 -11.87
CA LEU A 112 0.17 6.67 -10.83
C LEU A 112 0.82 6.13 -9.56
N GLY A 113 0.42 4.92 -9.13
CA GLY A 113 1.04 4.23 -8.00
C GLY A 113 2.52 3.92 -8.24
N ALA A 114 2.88 3.46 -9.44
CA ALA A 114 4.27 3.21 -9.83
C ALA A 114 5.11 4.49 -9.85
N TYR A 115 4.55 5.58 -10.40
CA TYR A 115 5.20 6.90 -10.40
C TYR A 115 5.44 7.40 -8.97
N MET A 116 4.43 7.32 -8.11
CA MET A 116 4.55 7.71 -6.70
C MET A 116 5.63 6.88 -6.00
N ALA A 117 5.65 5.56 -6.17
CA ALA A 117 6.65 4.69 -5.56
C ALA A 117 8.08 5.02 -6.03
N TYR A 118 8.25 5.33 -7.32
CA TYR A 118 9.53 5.77 -7.89
C TYR A 118 10.00 7.08 -7.27
N MET A 119 9.12 8.09 -7.16
CA MET A 119 9.44 9.39 -6.56
C MET A 119 9.71 9.26 -5.06
N ASP A 120 9.00 8.37 -4.37
CA ASP A 120 9.23 8.08 -2.96
C ASP A 120 10.61 7.44 -2.72
N ALA A 121 11.03 6.51 -3.59
CA ALA A 121 12.38 5.93 -3.53
C ALA A 121 13.50 6.98 -3.66
N GLN A 122 13.21 8.11 -4.33
CA GLN A 122 14.10 9.26 -4.48
C GLN A 122 13.96 10.32 -3.37
N ASN A 123 13.16 10.08 -2.33
CA ASN A 123 12.81 11.03 -1.27
C ASN A 123 12.07 12.29 -1.75
N ARG A 124 11.33 12.19 -2.85
CA ARG A 124 10.53 13.27 -3.46
C ARG A 124 9.03 13.00 -3.38
N SER A 125 8.58 12.18 -2.44
CA SER A 125 7.17 11.84 -2.25
C SER A 125 6.31 13.04 -1.82
N ARG A 126 6.91 14.09 -1.31
CA ARG A 126 6.21 15.32 -0.87
C ARG A 126 6.10 16.40 -1.95
N ASP A 127 6.60 16.15 -3.15
CA ASP A 127 6.35 17.03 -4.29
C ASP A 127 4.84 16.95 -4.66
N LEU A 128 4.27 18.02 -5.18
CA LEU A 128 2.83 18.12 -5.47
C LEU A 128 2.32 16.98 -6.39
N PHE A 129 3.04 16.68 -7.46
CA PHE A 129 2.60 15.65 -8.42
C PHE A 129 2.62 14.23 -7.83
N PRO A 130 3.65 13.77 -7.10
CA PRO A 130 3.61 12.49 -6.39
C PRO A 130 2.48 12.39 -5.37
N GLU A 131 2.15 13.46 -4.63
CA GLU A 131 1.04 13.45 -3.69
C GLU A 131 -0.31 13.28 -4.40
N ILE A 132 -0.54 14.02 -5.50
CA ILE A 132 -1.74 13.87 -6.32
C ILE A 132 -1.82 12.45 -6.89
N ALA A 133 -0.72 11.93 -7.42
CA ALA A 133 -0.67 10.57 -7.95
C ALA A 133 -0.99 9.51 -6.89
N ALA A 134 -0.48 9.67 -5.66
CA ALA A 134 -0.79 8.80 -4.53
C ALA A 134 -2.28 8.84 -4.17
N ALA A 135 -2.86 10.04 -4.06
CA ALA A 135 -4.26 10.23 -3.75
C ALA A 135 -5.18 9.59 -4.81
N LEU A 136 -4.90 9.82 -6.09
CA LEU A 136 -5.66 9.22 -7.21
C LEU A 136 -5.52 7.70 -7.26
N PHE A 137 -4.31 7.17 -7.03
CA PHE A 137 -4.10 5.73 -6.96
C PHE A 137 -4.90 5.10 -5.82
N MET A 138 -4.88 5.69 -4.63
CA MET A 138 -5.66 5.19 -3.49
C MET A 138 -7.16 5.36 -3.71
N ALA A 139 -7.61 6.46 -4.32
CA ALA A 139 -9.03 6.67 -4.66
C ALA A 139 -9.61 5.56 -5.55
N ALA A 140 -8.80 4.89 -6.37
CA ALA A 140 -9.24 3.79 -7.22
C ALA A 140 -9.73 2.55 -6.43
N PHE A 141 -9.39 2.43 -5.14
CA PHE A 141 -9.88 1.33 -4.30
C PHE A 141 -11.39 1.44 -4.03
N ALA A 142 -11.96 2.64 -3.97
CA ALA A 142 -13.40 2.81 -3.76
C ALA A 142 -14.23 2.25 -4.93
N PRO A 143 -14.03 2.64 -6.20
CA PRO A 143 -14.75 2.02 -7.32
C PRO A 143 -14.37 0.55 -7.51
N ALA A 144 -13.14 0.13 -7.18
CA ALA A 144 -12.77 -1.29 -7.20
C ALA A 144 -13.64 -2.11 -6.24
N GLY A 145 -13.94 -1.58 -5.04
CA GLY A 145 -14.83 -2.22 -4.07
C GLY A 145 -16.25 -2.37 -4.57
N VAL A 146 -16.81 -1.32 -5.19
CA VAL A 146 -18.16 -1.35 -5.80
C VAL A 146 -18.23 -2.39 -6.93
N LEU A 147 -17.24 -2.38 -7.82
CA LEU A 147 -17.17 -3.37 -8.91
C LEU A 147 -17.00 -4.80 -8.37
N ALA A 148 -16.18 -5.00 -7.33
CA ALA A 148 -16.00 -6.29 -6.69
C ALA A 148 -17.32 -6.86 -6.13
N GLY A 149 -18.20 -6.00 -5.61
CA GLY A 149 -19.53 -6.41 -5.12
C GLY A 149 -20.53 -6.80 -6.20
N GLY A 150 -20.28 -6.45 -7.47
CA GLY A 150 -21.17 -6.73 -8.59
C GLY A 150 -22.43 -5.86 -8.63
N SER A 151 -22.53 -4.82 -7.84
CA SER A 151 -23.69 -3.93 -7.76
C SER A 151 -23.97 -3.15 -9.05
N TRP A 152 -22.97 -2.98 -9.89
CA TRP A 152 -23.08 -2.32 -11.19
C TRP A 152 -23.83 -3.14 -12.26
N ALA A 153 -23.95 -4.46 -12.07
CA ALA A 153 -24.63 -5.34 -13.03
C ALA A 153 -26.17 -5.27 -12.90
N ASN A 154 -26.68 -4.64 -11.82
CA ASN A 154 -28.10 -4.53 -11.51
C ASN A 154 -28.62 -3.09 -11.64
N ALA A 155 -27.82 -2.16 -12.11
CA ALA A 155 -28.18 -0.77 -12.38
C ALA A 155 -28.35 -0.52 -13.89
#